data_e455ce5210d0afdaa5f2e618bb0cfe48
#
_entry.id   e455ce5210d0afdaa5f2e618bb0cfe48
#
_cell.length_a   1.000
_cell.length_b   1.000
_cell.length_c   1.000
_cell.angle_alpha   90.00
_cell.angle_beta   90.00
_cell.angle_gamma   90.00
#
_symmetry.space_group_name_H-M   'P 1'
#
loop_
_entity.id
_entity.type
_entity.pdbx_description
1 polymer ?
#
loop_
_entity_poly.entity_id
_entity_poly.type
_entity_poly.pdbx_seq_one_letter_code
_entity_poly.pdbx_strand_id
1 'polypeptide(L)'
;MNAEGQRRQEEIDALTRRFKQRLERFEKDAPTMDETTRVAERRSLAEMERDVSRRSREARDEFNQRRNEEVMLLQGRAARIVQDIAKNEKFDLVLYEFFYASDKVDLTARVIEELDRDIAPAPKK
;
A
#
# COMPACT_ATOMS: atom_id res chain seq x y z
N MET A 1 2.79 -3.90 -5.85
CA MET A 1 1.49 -4.39 -5.33
C MET A 1 1.31 -5.84 -5.76
N ASN A 2 0.86 -6.72 -4.87
CA ASN A 2 0.68 -8.12 -5.22
C ASN A 2 -0.61 -8.32 -6.03
N ALA A 3 -0.79 -9.53 -6.60
CA ALA A 3 -1.94 -9.85 -7.45
C ALA A 3 -3.27 -9.69 -6.72
N GLU A 4 -3.31 -10.00 -5.43
CA GLU A 4 -4.53 -9.86 -4.62
C GLU A 4 -4.91 -8.40 -4.44
N GLY A 5 -3.94 -7.53 -4.18
CA GLY A 5 -4.18 -6.10 -4.07
C GLY A 5 -4.69 -5.49 -5.38
N GLN A 6 -4.14 -5.92 -6.50
CA GLN A 6 -4.59 -5.50 -7.82
C GLN A 6 -6.02 -5.95 -8.09
N ARG A 7 -6.35 -7.20 -7.75
CA ARG A 7 -7.69 -7.74 -7.93
C ARG A 7 -8.71 -6.95 -7.11
N ARG A 8 -8.39 -6.63 -5.86
CA ARG A 8 -9.28 -5.83 -5.01
C ARG A 8 -9.49 -4.44 -5.57
N GLN A 9 -8.43 -3.82 -6.07
CA GLN A 9 -8.54 -2.50 -6.69
C GLN A 9 -9.42 -2.55 -7.94
N GLU A 10 -9.28 -3.57 -8.75
CA GLU A 10 -10.11 -3.78 -9.93
C GLU A 10 -11.59 -3.97 -9.57
N GLU A 11 -11.86 -4.72 -8.50
CA GLU A 11 -13.23 -4.90 -7.99
C GLU A 11 -13.84 -3.58 -7.52
N ILE A 12 -13.06 -2.77 -6.80
CA ILE A 12 -13.49 -1.45 -6.32
C ILE A 12 -13.75 -0.53 -7.52
N ASP A 13 -12.87 -0.53 -8.50
CA ASP A 13 -13.02 0.28 -9.71
C ASP A 13 -14.26 -0.12 -10.50
N ALA A 14 -14.52 -1.43 -10.62
CA ALA A 14 -15.70 -1.94 -11.30
C ALA A 14 -16.98 -1.52 -10.57
N LEU A 15 -17.00 -1.60 -9.25
CA LEU A 15 -18.14 -1.20 -8.44
C LEU A 15 -18.37 0.31 -8.54
N THR A 16 -17.31 1.10 -8.56
CA THR A 16 -17.38 2.55 -8.73
C THR A 16 -17.98 2.91 -10.09
N ARG A 17 -17.57 2.22 -11.15
CA ARG A 17 -18.12 2.44 -12.49
C ARG A 17 -19.61 2.12 -12.54
N ARG A 18 -20.03 1.01 -11.95
CA ARG A 18 -21.46 0.64 -11.86
C ARG A 18 -22.25 1.69 -11.12
N PHE A 19 -21.71 2.19 -10.01
CA PHE A 19 -22.35 3.24 -9.23
C PHE A 19 -22.54 4.50 -10.07
N LYS A 20 -21.50 4.94 -10.77
CA LYS A 20 -21.57 6.15 -11.62
C LYS A 20 -22.58 5.99 -12.74
N GLN A 21 -22.58 4.86 -13.42
CA GLN A 21 -23.52 4.57 -14.50
C GLN A 21 -24.96 4.56 -14.00
N ARG A 22 -25.18 3.94 -12.86
CA ARG A 22 -26.50 3.86 -12.26
C ARG A 22 -26.99 5.21 -11.77
N LEU A 23 -26.09 6.01 -11.20
CA LEU A 23 -26.39 7.37 -10.78
C LEU A 23 -26.79 8.26 -11.97
N GLU A 24 -26.01 8.20 -13.04
CA GLU A 24 -26.34 8.96 -14.27
C GLU A 24 -27.70 8.57 -14.84
N ARG A 25 -27.99 7.27 -14.88
CA ARG A 25 -29.29 6.78 -15.35
C ARG A 25 -30.41 7.27 -14.44
N PHE A 26 -30.18 7.23 -13.13
CA PHE A 26 -31.16 7.73 -12.16
C PHE A 26 -31.44 9.23 -12.35
N GLU A 27 -30.40 10.03 -12.51
CA GLU A 27 -30.55 11.48 -12.71
C GLU A 27 -31.37 11.77 -13.97
N LYS A 28 -31.19 10.97 -14.99
CA LYS A 28 -31.90 11.11 -16.26
C LYS A 28 -33.37 10.69 -16.15
N ASP A 29 -33.63 9.58 -15.46
CA ASP A 29 -34.95 8.94 -15.40
C ASP A 29 -35.80 9.39 -14.22
N ALA A 30 -35.20 9.99 -13.20
CA ALA A 30 -35.91 10.38 -11.96
C ALA A 30 -37.18 11.19 -12.18
N PRO A 31 -37.19 12.19 -13.10
CA PRO A 31 -38.40 12.98 -13.35
C PRO A 31 -39.60 12.17 -13.85
N THR A 32 -39.35 11.03 -14.49
CA THR A 32 -40.42 10.15 -15.03
C THR A 32 -40.73 8.95 -14.15
N MET A 33 -39.97 8.76 -13.05
CA MET A 33 -40.22 7.67 -12.11
C MET A 33 -41.34 8.01 -11.14
N ASP A 34 -42.07 6.99 -10.72
CA ASP A 34 -43.00 7.15 -9.59
C ASP A 34 -42.23 7.31 -8.29
N GLU A 35 -42.89 7.84 -7.26
CA GLU A 35 -42.26 8.17 -5.99
C GLU A 35 -41.65 6.93 -5.30
N THR A 36 -42.37 5.83 -5.31
CA THR A 36 -41.91 4.58 -4.67
C THR A 36 -40.61 4.08 -5.31
N THR A 37 -40.56 4.06 -6.64
CA THR A 37 -39.37 3.65 -7.38
C THR A 37 -38.21 4.61 -7.15
N ARG A 38 -38.50 5.90 -7.13
CA ARG A 38 -37.48 6.94 -6.89
C ARG A 38 -36.83 6.79 -5.52
N VAL A 39 -37.63 6.60 -4.49
CA VAL A 39 -37.13 6.41 -3.12
C VAL A 39 -36.31 5.12 -3.00
N ALA A 40 -36.81 4.02 -3.59
CA ALA A 40 -36.08 2.74 -3.58
C ALA A 40 -34.72 2.86 -4.28
N GLU A 41 -34.67 3.56 -5.43
CA GLU A 41 -33.43 3.73 -6.17
C GLU A 41 -32.44 4.63 -5.43
N ARG A 42 -32.90 5.70 -4.80
CA ARG A 42 -32.04 6.55 -3.95
C ARG A 42 -31.41 5.75 -2.82
N ARG A 43 -32.19 4.90 -2.17
CA ARG A 43 -31.71 4.05 -1.09
C ARG A 43 -30.64 3.08 -1.60
N SER A 44 -30.89 2.45 -2.73
CA SER A 44 -29.96 1.52 -3.35
C SER A 44 -28.65 2.21 -3.72
N LEU A 45 -28.71 3.41 -4.30
CA LEU A 45 -27.54 4.19 -4.67
C LEU A 45 -26.76 4.60 -3.42
N ALA A 46 -27.43 5.00 -2.35
CA ALA A 46 -26.77 5.34 -1.09
C ALA A 46 -26.03 4.14 -0.48
N GLU A 47 -26.62 2.95 -0.58
CA GLU A 47 -25.97 1.72 -0.12
C GLU A 47 -24.73 1.39 -0.96
N MET A 48 -24.82 1.55 -2.29
CA MET A 48 -23.69 1.35 -3.18
C MET A 48 -22.55 2.32 -2.86
N GLU A 49 -22.87 3.59 -2.63
CA GLU A 49 -21.88 4.61 -2.26
C GLU A 49 -21.16 4.23 -0.96
N ARG A 50 -21.91 3.83 0.04
CA ARG A 50 -21.34 3.38 1.32
C ARG A 50 -20.45 2.15 1.15
N ASP A 51 -20.86 1.21 0.31
CA ASP A 51 -20.10 0.00 0.05
C ASP A 51 -18.76 0.30 -0.66
N VAL A 52 -18.79 1.18 -1.66
CA VAL A 52 -17.58 1.65 -2.35
C VAL A 52 -16.63 2.33 -1.37
N SER A 53 -17.15 3.24 -0.54
CA SER A 53 -16.35 3.97 0.45
C SER A 53 -15.72 3.03 1.48
N ARG A 54 -16.50 2.07 1.98
CA ARG A 54 -16.03 1.08 2.95
C ARG A 54 -14.93 0.21 2.37
N ARG A 55 -15.14 -0.33 1.17
CA ARG A 55 -14.14 -1.18 0.50
C ARG A 55 -12.86 -0.44 0.19
N SER A 56 -12.98 0.83 -0.23
CA SER A 56 -11.81 1.68 -0.50
C SER A 56 -10.99 1.91 0.77
N ARG A 57 -11.68 2.17 1.89
CA ARG A 57 -11.03 2.39 3.18
C ARG A 57 -10.34 1.12 3.67
N GLU A 58 -11.03 -0.02 3.61
CA GLU A 58 -10.47 -1.31 4.01
C GLU A 58 -9.23 -1.67 3.19
N ALA A 59 -9.28 -1.44 1.89
CA ALA A 59 -8.13 -1.70 1.01
C ALA A 59 -6.95 -0.81 1.36
N ARG A 60 -7.20 0.46 1.66
CA ARG A 60 -6.15 1.41 2.08
C ARG A 60 -5.54 1.00 3.41
N ASP A 61 -6.36 0.62 4.37
CA ASP A 61 -5.90 0.20 5.70
C ASP A 61 -5.04 -1.05 5.60
N GLU A 62 -5.46 -2.04 4.82
CA GLU A 62 -4.66 -3.24 4.58
C GLU A 62 -3.34 -2.93 3.89
N PHE A 63 -3.36 -2.07 2.89
CA PHE A 63 -2.14 -1.66 2.20
C PHE A 63 -1.16 -1.01 3.17
N ASN A 64 -1.65 -0.09 4.01
CA ASN A 64 -0.82 0.58 5.01
C ASN A 64 -0.27 -0.41 6.04
N GLN A 65 -1.08 -1.36 6.47
CA GLN A 65 -0.64 -2.38 7.42
C GLN A 65 0.47 -3.24 6.83
N ARG A 66 0.30 -3.73 5.61
CA ARG A 66 1.33 -4.51 4.91
C ARG A 66 2.61 -3.71 4.71
N ARG A 67 2.47 -2.45 4.32
CA ARG A 67 3.62 -1.56 4.16
C ARG A 67 4.39 -1.42 5.45
N ASN A 68 3.69 -1.21 6.57
CA ASN A 68 4.33 -1.09 7.89
C ASN A 68 5.04 -2.38 8.27
N GLU A 69 4.43 -3.54 8.04
CA GLU A 69 5.05 -4.84 8.31
C GLU A 69 6.31 -5.05 7.47
N GLU A 70 6.26 -4.72 6.19
CA GLU A 70 7.40 -4.83 5.28
C GLU A 70 8.53 -3.89 5.68
N VAL A 71 8.21 -2.65 6.09
CA VAL A 71 9.20 -1.69 6.59
C VAL A 71 9.88 -2.23 7.83
N MET A 72 9.11 -2.80 8.77
CA MET A 72 9.68 -3.39 9.99
C MET A 72 10.62 -4.56 9.68
N LEU A 73 10.24 -5.44 8.75
CA LEU A 73 11.09 -6.53 8.32
C LEU A 73 12.38 -6.03 7.67
N LEU A 74 12.26 -5.02 6.83
CA LEU A 74 13.40 -4.41 6.16
C LEU A 74 14.35 -3.75 7.16
N GLN A 75 13.82 -3.05 8.15
CA GLN A 75 14.62 -2.46 9.23
C GLN A 75 15.37 -3.53 10.03
N GLY A 76 14.72 -4.65 10.31
CA GLY A 76 15.35 -5.77 11.01
C GLY A 76 16.51 -6.36 10.20
N ARG A 77 16.34 -6.52 8.90
CA ARG A 77 17.40 -7.00 8.00
C ARG A 77 18.54 -6.01 7.92
N ALA A 78 18.24 -4.73 7.81
CA ALA A 78 19.26 -3.67 7.78
C ALA A 78 20.08 -3.67 9.07
N ALA A 79 19.43 -3.79 10.22
CA ALA A 79 20.12 -3.85 11.51
C ALA A 79 21.09 -5.03 11.57
N ARG A 80 20.68 -6.20 11.08
CA ARG A 80 21.53 -7.39 11.04
C ARG A 80 22.74 -7.17 10.15
N ILE A 81 22.54 -6.59 8.98
CA ILE A 81 23.61 -6.29 8.04
C ILE A 81 24.63 -5.32 8.67
N VAL A 82 24.13 -4.27 9.33
CA VAL A 82 24.99 -3.30 10.03
C VAL A 82 25.83 -3.99 11.11
N GLN A 83 25.19 -4.89 11.89
CA GLN A 83 25.91 -5.66 12.92
C GLN A 83 26.99 -6.55 12.30
N ASP A 84 26.70 -7.23 11.20
CA ASP A 84 27.66 -8.08 10.51
C ASP A 84 28.85 -7.29 9.97
N ILE A 85 28.59 -6.14 9.37
CA ILE A 85 29.65 -5.23 8.88
C ILE A 85 30.51 -4.79 10.06
N ALA A 86 29.87 -4.37 11.16
CA ALA A 86 30.58 -3.88 12.34
C ALA A 86 31.49 -4.98 12.93
N LYS A 87 31.00 -6.20 13.02
CA LYS A 87 31.78 -7.32 13.55
C LYS A 87 32.94 -7.70 12.61
N ASN A 88 32.66 -7.79 11.31
CA ASN A 88 33.65 -8.25 10.33
C ASN A 88 34.76 -7.21 10.13
N GLU A 89 34.43 -5.93 10.21
CA GLU A 89 35.41 -4.86 10.03
C GLU A 89 35.86 -4.24 11.33
N LYS A 90 35.42 -4.82 12.45
CA LYS A 90 35.84 -4.41 13.80
C LYS A 90 35.57 -2.95 14.15
N PHE A 91 34.36 -2.48 13.73
CA PHE A 91 33.89 -1.18 14.18
C PHE A 91 33.46 -1.27 15.64
N ASP A 92 33.83 -0.26 16.42
CA ASP A 92 33.36 -0.17 17.81
C ASP A 92 31.98 0.45 17.91
N LEU A 93 31.60 1.27 16.92
CA LEU A 93 30.35 2.02 16.94
C LEU A 93 29.89 2.32 15.51
N VAL A 94 28.60 2.18 15.28
CA VAL A 94 27.94 2.62 14.06
C VAL A 94 26.80 3.55 14.45
N LEU A 95 26.83 4.78 13.96
CA LEU A 95 25.85 5.80 14.30
C LEU A 95 24.77 5.92 13.24
N TYR A 96 23.55 6.10 13.71
CA TYR A 96 22.38 6.30 12.87
C TYR A 96 22.05 7.79 12.69
N GLU A 97 22.13 8.57 13.76
CA GLU A 97 21.89 10.02 13.74
C GLU A 97 23.18 10.76 14.10
N PHE A 98 23.45 11.84 13.38
CA PHE A 98 24.65 12.64 13.56
C PHE A 98 24.43 14.03 12.97
N PHE A 99 25.22 15.01 13.44
CA PHE A 99 25.18 16.35 12.88
C PHE A 99 25.94 16.48 11.56
N TYR A 100 27.02 15.73 11.42
CA TYR A 100 27.87 15.74 10.23
C TYR A 100 28.66 14.45 10.11
N ALA A 101 28.78 13.97 8.90
CA ALA A 101 29.70 12.88 8.58
C ALA A 101 30.23 13.10 7.15
N SER A 102 31.51 12.83 6.94
CA SER A 102 32.05 12.83 5.58
C SER A 102 31.67 11.54 4.85
N ASP A 103 31.72 11.55 3.52
CA ASP A 103 31.42 10.37 2.68
C ASP A 103 32.34 9.19 3.02
N LYS A 104 33.54 9.45 3.56
CA LYS A 104 34.49 8.39 3.92
C LYS A 104 33.99 7.46 5.01
N VAL A 105 33.15 7.97 5.91
CA VAL A 105 32.65 7.20 7.06
C VAL A 105 31.20 6.74 6.88
N ASP A 106 30.54 7.14 5.80
CA ASP A 106 29.15 6.82 5.54
C ASP A 106 29.05 5.40 4.94
N LEU A 107 28.32 4.53 5.63
CA LEU A 107 28.12 3.14 5.23
C LEU A 107 26.79 2.90 4.53
N THR A 108 25.97 3.93 4.36
CA THR A 108 24.60 3.78 3.84
C THR A 108 24.55 3.02 2.52
N ALA A 109 25.38 3.40 1.56
CA ALA A 109 25.39 2.74 0.24
C ALA A 109 25.75 1.26 0.35
N ARG A 110 26.68 0.89 1.23
CA ARG A 110 27.07 -0.50 1.46
C ARG A 110 25.95 -1.31 2.08
N VAL A 111 25.24 -0.73 3.02
CA VAL A 111 24.08 -1.39 3.66
C VAL A 111 22.96 -1.63 2.63
N ILE A 112 22.69 -0.64 1.80
CA ILE A 112 21.68 -0.76 0.74
C ILE A 112 22.07 -1.86 -0.24
N GLU A 113 23.33 -1.93 -0.66
CA GLU A 113 23.81 -2.96 -1.56
C GLU A 113 23.66 -4.37 -0.97
N GLU A 114 24.00 -4.53 0.31
CA GLU A 114 23.81 -5.81 0.99
C GLU A 114 22.35 -6.18 1.17
N LEU A 115 21.49 -5.19 1.44
CA LEU A 115 20.04 -5.40 1.49
C LEU A 115 19.50 -5.87 0.15
N ASP A 116 19.93 -5.26 -0.93
CA ASP A 116 19.47 -5.63 -2.27
C ASP A 116 19.86 -7.06 -2.60
N ARG A 117 21.04 -7.52 -2.19
CA ARG A 117 21.44 -8.92 -2.35
C ARG A 117 20.60 -9.87 -1.52
N ASP A 118 20.29 -9.48 -0.29
CA ASP A 118 19.55 -10.30 0.66
C ASP A 118 18.11 -10.52 0.21
N ILE A 119 17.48 -9.48 -0.36
CA ILE A 119 16.08 -9.53 -0.80
C ILE A 119 15.92 -9.87 -2.30
N ALA A 120 17.03 -9.90 -3.04
CA ALA A 120 16.96 -10.27 -4.45
C ALA A 120 16.49 -11.72 -4.58
N PRO A 121 15.65 -12.03 -5.58
CA PRO A 121 15.27 -13.41 -5.81
C PRO A 121 16.49 -14.25 -6.12
N ALA A 122 16.52 -15.46 -5.58
CA ALA A 122 17.62 -16.37 -5.83
C ALA A 122 17.79 -16.57 -7.34
N PRO A 123 19.04 -16.58 -7.86
CA PRO A 123 19.23 -16.79 -9.28
C PRO A 123 18.64 -18.13 -9.68
N LYS A 124 17.87 -18.12 -10.75
CA LYS A 124 17.28 -19.34 -11.30
C LYS A 124 18.41 -20.21 -11.86
N LYS A 125 18.51 -21.38 -11.29
CA LYS A 125 19.45 -22.36 -11.80
C LYS A 125 18.88 -23.04 -13.03
#